data_2eed41a5a153ec343ad1d47e0935d564
#
_entry.id   2eed41a5a153ec343ad1d47e0935d564
#
_cell.length_a   1.000
_cell.length_b   1.000
_cell.length_c   1.000
_cell.angle_alpha   90.00
_cell.angle_beta   90.00
_cell.angle_gamma   90.00
#
_symmetry.space_group_name_H-M   'P 1'
#
loop_
_entity.id
_entity.type
_entity.pdbx_description
1 polymer ?
#
loop_
_entity_poly.entity_id
_entity_poly.type
_entity_poly.pdbx_seq_one_letter_code
_entity_poly.pdbx_strand_id
1 'polypeptide(L)'
;MRFFALGSLLLAGASTSLAACENCTPSSSDNEVLQFAWGIQYFLTQFYASVPLNQSLISTLPNSSSVNYGTNLRNLERQNRWSTRALKQLGDKVGFQVPTCNYTLPKVANGTSFLETALQLESTISGAFIGLAGFTQAPEVSFLLARVATQHGVQATYIASNTESTVFKSNSTFAIEAYTPEEVLSSGKGPGKLGSYLGGCLSAPLAPAARTW
;
A
#
# COMPACT_ATOMS: atom_id res chain seq x y z
N MET A 1 -37.97 0.08 3.67
CA MET A 1 -37.01 -0.33 4.71
C MET A 1 -36.81 -1.84 4.66
N ARG A 2 -35.92 -2.39 3.86
CA ARG A 2 -35.52 -3.82 3.84
C ARG A 2 -34.37 -4.00 2.84
N PHE A 3 -33.18 -3.38 3.07
CA PHE A 3 -32.00 -3.55 2.22
C PHE A 3 -30.67 -3.71 3.00
N PHE A 4 -30.71 -4.11 4.27
CA PHE A 4 -29.48 -4.21 5.10
C PHE A 4 -29.03 -5.65 5.43
N ALA A 5 -29.66 -6.69 4.84
CA ALA A 5 -29.37 -8.08 5.22
C ALA A 5 -28.44 -8.86 4.27
N LEU A 6 -28.06 -8.31 3.10
CA LEU A 6 -27.26 -9.05 2.11
C LEU A 6 -25.74 -8.80 2.16
N GLY A 7 -25.31 -7.78 2.91
CA GLY A 7 -23.86 -7.44 3.00
C GLY A 7 -23.05 -8.35 3.95
N SER A 8 -23.70 -8.99 4.90
CA SER A 8 -22.99 -9.76 5.94
C SER A 8 -22.67 -11.21 5.53
N LEU A 9 -23.35 -11.77 4.56
CA LEU A 9 -23.14 -13.17 4.13
C LEU A 9 -21.89 -13.35 3.23
N LEU A 10 -21.49 -12.32 2.49
CA LEU A 10 -20.34 -12.42 1.57
C LEU A 10 -18.97 -12.37 2.30
N LEU A 11 -18.91 -11.76 3.48
CA LEU A 11 -17.68 -11.73 4.30
C LEU A 11 -17.43 -13.04 5.06
N ALA A 12 -18.48 -13.77 5.40
CA ALA A 12 -18.35 -15.06 6.07
C ALA A 12 -17.89 -16.17 5.10
N GLY A 13 -18.26 -16.10 3.82
CA GLY A 13 -17.85 -17.09 2.82
C GLY A 13 -16.38 -17.03 2.43
N ALA A 14 -15.75 -15.84 2.49
CA ALA A 14 -14.33 -15.68 2.16
C ALA A 14 -13.41 -16.18 3.27
N SER A 15 -13.86 -16.19 4.53
CA SER A 15 -13.05 -16.66 5.66
C SER A 15 -13.03 -18.20 5.78
N THR A 16 -14.02 -18.89 5.25
CA THR A 16 -14.08 -20.36 5.31
C THR A 16 -13.22 -21.04 4.24
N SER A 17 -12.97 -20.39 3.09
CA SER A 17 -12.09 -20.95 2.06
C SER A 17 -10.60 -20.88 2.40
N LEU A 18 -10.19 -19.93 3.25
CA LEU A 18 -8.82 -19.85 3.75
C LEU A 18 -8.54 -20.82 4.90
N ALA A 19 -9.58 -21.27 5.62
CA ALA A 19 -9.45 -22.22 6.72
C ALA A 19 -9.21 -23.67 6.29
N ALA A 20 -9.37 -23.99 4.99
CA ALA A 20 -9.21 -25.33 4.45
C ALA A 20 -7.82 -25.63 3.87
N CYS A 21 -6.89 -24.68 3.94
CA CYS A 21 -5.54 -24.86 3.41
C CYS A 21 -4.57 -25.22 4.52
N GLU A 22 -4.17 -26.47 4.57
CA GLU A 22 -3.28 -27.05 5.62
C GLU A 22 -1.88 -26.39 5.65
N ASN A 23 -1.46 -25.74 4.55
CA ASN A 23 -0.18 -25.04 4.40
C ASN A 23 -0.33 -23.57 3.97
N CYS A 24 -1.44 -22.92 4.34
CA CYS A 24 -1.70 -21.52 3.97
C CYS A 24 -1.10 -20.48 4.94
N THR A 25 -0.65 -20.92 6.12
CA THR A 25 -0.07 -20.03 7.13
C THR A 25 1.31 -19.54 6.70
N PRO A 26 1.68 -18.28 7.05
CA PRO A 26 3.02 -17.77 6.79
C PRO A 26 4.10 -18.69 7.34
N SER A 27 5.19 -18.83 6.57
CA SER A 27 6.39 -19.56 6.96
C SER A 27 7.50 -18.59 7.36
N SER A 28 8.59 -19.10 7.92
CA SER A 28 9.77 -18.27 8.23
C SER A 28 10.36 -17.58 7.00
N SER A 29 10.18 -18.15 5.82
CA SER A 29 10.60 -17.55 4.55
C SER A 29 9.76 -16.34 4.12
N ASP A 30 8.54 -16.19 4.64
CA ASP A 30 7.71 -15.02 4.40
C ASP A 30 8.03 -13.86 5.36
N ASN A 31 8.92 -14.08 6.35
CA ASN A 31 9.26 -13.07 7.35
C ASN A 31 9.86 -11.80 6.72
N GLU A 32 10.85 -11.96 5.83
CA GLU A 32 11.51 -10.84 5.14
C GLU A 32 10.52 -10.06 4.26
N VAL A 33 9.63 -10.79 3.56
CA VAL A 33 8.56 -10.20 2.75
C VAL A 33 7.63 -9.34 3.62
N LEU A 34 7.23 -9.87 4.77
CA LEU A 34 6.33 -9.16 5.69
C LEU A 34 7.02 -7.97 6.37
N GLN A 35 8.32 -8.08 6.69
CA GLN A 35 9.11 -6.96 7.21
C GLN A 35 9.21 -5.82 6.18
N PHE A 36 9.53 -6.16 4.95
CA PHE A 36 9.60 -5.20 3.86
C PHE A 36 8.25 -4.53 3.61
N ALA A 37 7.20 -5.35 3.44
CA ALA A 37 5.83 -4.89 3.21
C ALA A 37 5.35 -3.96 4.33
N TRP A 38 5.57 -4.35 5.59
CA TRP A 38 5.21 -3.54 6.74
C TRP A 38 6.00 -2.21 6.76
N GLY A 39 7.28 -2.25 6.46
CA GLY A 39 8.14 -1.06 6.49
C GLY A 39 7.71 0.02 5.50
N ILE A 40 7.44 -0.36 4.23
CA ILE A 40 6.95 0.60 3.22
C ILE A 40 5.52 1.07 3.52
N GLN A 41 4.66 0.20 4.05
CA GLN A 41 3.30 0.56 4.46
C GLN A 41 3.31 1.53 5.64
N TYR A 42 4.18 1.30 6.62
CA TYR A 42 4.30 2.17 7.78
C TYR A 42 4.86 3.54 7.40
N PHE A 43 5.83 3.59 6.48
CA PHE A 43 6.32 4.86 5.91
C PHE A 43 5.15 5.69 5.33
N LEU A 44 4.30 5.08 4.50
CA LEU A 44 3.14 5.78 3.94
C LEU A 44 2.18 6.25 5.04
N THR A 45 1.95 5.43 6.05
CA THR A 45 1.11 5.80 7.21
C THR A 45 1.68 7.03 7.94
N GLN A 46 3.01 7.09 8.11
CA GLN A 46 3.67 8.25 8.69
C GLN A 46 3.58 9.50 7.80
N PHE A 47 3.69 9.34 6.48
CA PHE A 47 3.49 10.45 5.55
C PHE A 47 2.11 11.09 5.72
N TYR A 48 1.03 10.30 5.68
CA TYR A 48 -0.31 10.86 5.88
C TYR A 48 -0.50 11.47 7.26
N ALA A 49 0.03 10.85 8.31
CA ALA A 49 -0.06 11.38 9.67
C ALA A 49 0.74 12.68 9.88
N SER A 50 1.75 12.95 9.05
CA SER A 50 2.58 14.14 9.13
C SER A 50 1.92 15.39 8.55
N VAL A 51 0.85 15.23 7.76
CA VAL A 51 0.18 16.34 7.07
C VAL A 51 -1.16 16.64 7.75
N PRO A 52 -1.37 17.86 8.26
CA PRO A 52 -2.65 18.22 8.88
C PRO A 52 -3.74 18.34 7.81
N LEU A 53 -4.62 17.33 7.71
CA LEU A 53 -5.78 17.32 6.79
C LEU A 53 -6.90 18.24 7.31
N ASN A 54 -6.58 19.52 7.49
CA ASN A 54 -7.51 20.55 7.95
C ASN A 54 -8.10 21.35 6.79
N GLN A 55 -9.05 22.24 7.10
CA GLN A 55 -9.73 23.05 6.10
C GLN A 55 -8.76 23.96 5.32
N SER A 56 -7.70 24.45 5.96
CA SER A 56 -6.71 25.31 5.29
C SER A 56 -5.98 24.55 4.18
N LEU A 57 -5.54 23.32 4.41
CA LEU A 57 -4.96 22.47 3.37
C LEU A 57 -5.99 22.11 2.31
N ILE A 58 -7.17 21.67 2.73
CA ILE A 58 -8.23 21.19 1.82
C ILE A 58 -8.66 22.27 0.85
N SER A 59 -8.77 23.51 1.30
CA SER A 59 -9.15 24.64 0.42
C SER A 59 -8.14 24.95 -0.69
N THR A 60 -6.90 24.47 -0.58
CA THR A 60 -5.86 24.61 -1.62
C THR A 60 -5.83 23.46 -2.61
N LEU A 61 -6.71 22.47 -2.46
CA LEU A 61 -6.78 21.31 -3.36
C LEU A 61 -7.53 21.67 -4.66
N PRO A 62 -7.15 21.08 -5.79
CA PRO A 62 -7.87 21.26 -7.05
C PRO A 62 -9.34 20.87 -6.90
N ASN A 63 -10.25 21.64 -7.45
CA ASN A 63 -11.69 21.37 -7.39
C ASN A 63 -12.27 21.20 -5.96
N SER A 64 -11.66 21.81 -4.96
CA SER A 64 -12.03 21.64 -3.54
C SER A 64 -13.47 22.01 -3.21
N SER A 65 -14.13 22.82 -4.06
CA SER A 65 -15.56 23.16 -3.91
C SER A 65 -16.52 22.05 -4.32
N SER A 66 -16.09 21.12 -5.16
CA SER A 66 -16.92 20.02 -5.71
C SER A 66 -16.53 18.64 -5.24
N VAL A 67 -15.30 18.46 -4.73
CA VAL A 67 -14.76 17.18 -4.31
C VAL A 67 -14.76 17.07 -2.77
N ASN A 68 -15.30 16.00 -2.23
CA ASN A 68 -15.30 15.74 -0.79
C ASN A 68 -13.93 15.22 -0.30
N TYR A 69 -12.90 16.03 -0.40
CA TYR A 69 -11.55 15.66 0.07
C TYR A 69 -11.49 15.40 1.57
N GLY A 70 -12.17 16.21 2.37
CA GLY A 70 -12.06 16.14 3.82
C GLY A 70 -12.44 14.78 4.40
N THR A 71 -13.47 14.15 3.87
CA THR A 71 -13.87 12.80 4.29
C THR A 71 -12.99 11.73 3.64
N ASN A 72 -12.75 11.85 2.32
CA ASN A 72 -12.03 10.82 1.57
C ASN A 72 -10.57 10.69 2.02
N LEU A 73 -9.84 11.80 2.18
CA LEU A 73 -8.43 11.75 2.61
C LEU A 73 -8.27 11.20 4.05
N ARG A 74 -9.19 11.57 4.97
CA ARG A 74 -9.17 10.99 6.32
C ARG A 74 -9.49 9.49 6.34
N ASN A 75 -10.39 9.05 5.46
CA ASN A 75 -10.69 7.62 5.33
C ASN A 75 -9.52 6.86 4.70
N LEU A 76 -8.86 7.45 3.72
CA LEU A 76 -7.66 6.92 3.08
C LEU A 76 -6.52 6.76 4.12
N GLU A 77 -6.24 7.78 4.91
CA GLU A 77 -5.30 7.69 6.04
C GLU A 77 -5.67 6.57 7.03
N ARG A 78 -6.97 6.43 7.36
CA ARG A 78 -7.45 5.36 8.24
C ARG A 78 -7.24 3.97 7.63
N GLN A 79 -7.51 3.81 6.34
CA GLN A 79 -7.28 2.55 5.62
C GLN A 79 -5.80 2.17 5.62
N ASN A 80 -4.90 3.13 5.42
CA ASN A 80 -3.46 2.91 5.48
C ASN A 80 -3.01 2.42 6.86
N ARG A 81 -3.55 2.97 7.94
CA ARG A 81 -3.31 2.45 9.30
C ARG A 81 -3.83 1.03 9.51
N TRP A 82 -4.95 0.67 8.90
CA TRP A 82 -5.47 -0.69 8.98
C TRP A 82 -4.61 -1.69 8.20
N SER A 83 -4.12 -1.32 7.03
CA SER A 83 -3.18 -2.16 6.25
C SER A 83 -1.89 -2.41 7.03
N THR A 84 -1.33 -1.38 7.68
CA THR A 84 -0.17 -1.54 8.58
C THR A 84 -0.45 -2.54 9.71
N ARG A 85 -1.64 -2.47 10.33
CA ARG A 85 -2.03 -3.41 11.40
C ARG A 85 -2.22 -4.83 10.87
N ALA A 86 -2.85 -4.99 9.71
CA ALA A 86 -3.07 -6.31 9.11
C ALA A 86 -1.74 -7.00 8.77
N LEU A 87 -0.78 -6.27 8.20
CA LEU A 87 0.56 -6.79 7.93
C LEU A 87 1.28 -7.19 9.23
N LYS A 88 1.17 -6.36 10.28
CA LYS A 88 1.73 -6.70 11.58
C LYS A 88 1.13 -7.97 12.16
N GLN A 89 -0.21 -8.08 12.17
CA GLN A 89 -0.90 -9.25 12.69
C GLN A 89 -0.51 -10.54 11.96
N LEU A 90 -0.30 -10.47 10.64
CA LEU A 90 0.17 -11.61 9.87
C LEU A 90 1.63 -11.92 10.19
N GLY A 91 2.49 -10.91 10.29
CA GLY A 91 3.89 -11.05 10.66
C GLY A 91 4.07 -11.65 12.06
N ASP A 92 3.23 -11.26 13.02
CA ASP A 92 3.29 -11.78 14.38
C ASP A 92 3.13 -13.33 14.44
N LYS A 93 2.46 -13.94 13.45
CA LYS A 93 2.34 -15.41 13.35
C LYS A 93 3.68 -16.09 13.07
N VAL A 94 4.63 -15.40 12.46
CA VAL A 94 5.99 -15.91 12.15
C VAL A 94 7.08 -15.26 12.99
N GLY A 95 6.70 -14.51 14.01
CA GLY A 95 7.64 -13.85 14.92
C GLY A 95 8.46 -12.76 14.24
N PHE A 96 7.90 -12.06 13.23
CA PHE A 96 8.62 -11.00 12.57
C PHE A 96 8.93 -9.84 13.53
N GLN A 97 10.11 -9.25 13.35
CA GLN A 97 10.48 -8.07 14.11
C GLN A 97 10.12 -6.81 13.31
N VAL A 98 9.42 -5.89 13.96
CA VAL A 98 9.09 -4.60 13.37
C VAL A 98 10.38 -3.84 13.04
N PRO A 99 10.64 -3.47 11.79
CA PRO A 99 11.81 -2.69 11.42
C PRO A 99 11.84 -1.33 12.14
N THR A 100 12.97 -0.97 12.71
CA THR A 100 13.18 0.36 13.30
C THR A 100 13.78 1.28 12.26
N CYS A 101 12.97 2.13 11.64
CA CYS A 101 13.36 3.00 10.55
C CYS A 101 13.29 4.47 10.94
N ASN A 102 14.33 5.23 10.57
CA ASN A 102 14.30 6.69 10.60
C ASN A 102 13.84 7.21 9.24
N TYR A 103 12.53 7.32 9.07
CA TYR A 103 11.97 7.79 7.80
C TYR A 103 12.22 9.28 7.56
N THR A 104 12.64 9.62 6.36
CA THR A 104 12.65 10.99 5.86
C THR A 104 11.36 11.24 5.11
N LEU A 105 10.40 11.94 5.72
CA LEU A 105 9.10 12.16 5.09
C LEU A 105 9.20 13.24 4.01
N PRO A 106 8.51 13.07 2.85
CA PRO A 106 8.41 14.11 1.84
C PRO A 106 7.82 15.40 2.42
N LYS A 107 8.43 16.53 2.08
CA LYS A 107 7.89 17.84 2.44
C LYS A 107 6.81 18.26 1.44
N VAL A 108 5.66 18.67 1.96
CA VAL A 108 4.54 19.20 1.17
C VAL A 108 4.34 20.68 1.50
N ALA A 109 4.25 21.50 0.46
CA ALA A 109 4.12 22.96 0.62
C ALA A 109 2.64 23.40 0.68
N ASN A 110 1.76 22.69 -0.01
CA ASN A 110 0.32 22.98 -0.15
C ASN A 110 -0.46 21.71 -0.53
N GLY A 111 -1.77 21.84 -0.71
CA GLY A 111 -2.64 20.73 -1.08
C GLY A 111 -2.29 20.08 -2.42
N THR A 112 -1.93 20.87 -3.43
CA THR A 112 -1.54 20.32 -4.74
C THR A 112 -0.30 19.44 -4.61
N SER A 113 0.78 19.93 -3.99
CA SER A 113 1.99 19.14 -3.76
C SER A 113 1.76 17.94 -2.85
N PHE A 114 0.77 18.02 -1.93
CA PHE A 114 0.33 16.88 -1.14
C PHE A 114 -0.27 15.78 -2.03
N LEU A 115 -1.24 16.11 -2.91
CA LEU A 115 -1.88 15.14 -3.78
C LEU A 115 -0.89 14.52 -4.79
N GLU A 116 0.00 15.32 -5.37
CA GLU A 116 1.05 14.82 -6.29
C GLU A 116 1.96 13.81 -5.58
N THR A 117 2.40 14.14 -4.37
CA THR A 117 3.22 13.23 -3.56
C THR A 117 2.43 11.99 -3.15
N ALA A 118 1.20 12.15 -2.71
CA ALA A 118 0.33 11.04 -2.34
C ALA A 118 0.08 10.09 -3.51
N LEU A 119 -0.21 10.63 -4.72
CA LEU A 119 -0.38 9.85 -5.95
C LEU A 119 0.87 9.03 -6.25
N GLN A 120 2.05 9.64 -6.20
CA GLN A 120 3.30 8.94 -6.44
C GLN A 120 3.55 7.84 -5.42
N LEU A 121 3.31 8.09 -4.13
CA LEU A 121 3.52 7.11 -3.07
C LEU A 121 2.53 5.96 -3.15
N GLU A 122 1.24 6.24 -3.35
CA GLU A 122 0.19 5.22 -3.47
C GLU A 122 0.45 4.30 -4.67
N SER A 123 0.80 4.87 -5.84
CA SER A 123 1.14 4.11 -7.04
C SER A 123 2.39 3.25 -6.83
N THR A 124 3.44 3.84 -6.22
CA THR A 124 4.69 3.12 -5.94
C THR A 124 4.47 1.97 -4.97
N ILE A 125 3.71 2.18 -3.91
CA ILE A 125 3.45 1.15 -2.90
C ILE A 125 2.53 0.07 -3.45
N SER A 126 1.51 0.42 -4.25
CA SER A 126 0.71 -0.56 -4.97
C SER A 126 1.60 -1.47 -5.84
N GLY A 127 2.47 -0.88 -6.65
CA GLY A 127 3.41 -1.62 -7.51
C GLY A 127 4.41 -2.46 -6.72
N ALA A 128 4.89 -1.96 -5.58
CA ALA A 128 5.77 -2.72 -4.69
C ALA A 128 5.07 -3.95 -4.11
N PHE A 129 3.81 -3.84 -3.69
CA PHE A 129 3.03 -4.99 -3.21
C PHE A 129 2.75 -6.01 -4.32
N ILE A 130 2.54 -5.56 -5.57
CA ILE A 130 2.41 -6.44 -6.73
C ILE A 130 3.74 -7.19 -6.94
N GLY A 131 4.87 -6.49 -6.95
CA GLY A 131 6.19 -7.09 -7.11
C GLY A 131 6.55 -8.08 -6.01
N LEU A 132 6.16 -7.80 -4.77
CA LEU A 132 6.37 -8.71 -3.62
C LEU A 132 5.62 -10.04 -3.75
N ALA A 133 4.58 -10.12 -4.58
CA ALA A 133 3.83 -11.38 -4.75
C ALA A 133 4.71 -12.53 -5.26
N GLY A 134 5.75 -12.22 -6.04
CA GLY A 134 6.73 -13.21 -6.51
C GLY A 134 7.66 -13.76 -5.43
N PHE A 135 7.73 -13.14 -4.28
CA PHE A 135 8.62 -13.49 -3.17
C PHE A 135 7.91 -14.27 -2.06
N THR A 136 6.59 -14.39 -2.10
CA THR A 136 5.81 -15.08 -1.08
C THR A 136 5.78 -16.58 -1.30
N GLN A 137 5.68 -17.34 -0.20
CA GLN A 137 5.46 -18.79 -0.25
C GLN A 137 4.07 -19.19 0.26
N ALA A 138 3.57 -18.50 1.28
CA ALA A 138 2.26 -18.79 1.83
C ALA A 138 1.14 -18.04 1.06
N PRO A 139 0.07 -18.75 0.65
CA PRO A 139 -1.10 -18.13 0.03
C PRO A 139 -1.74 -17.02 0.86
N GLU A 140 -1.72 -17.12 2.19
CA GLU A 140 -2.26 -16.10 3.11
C GLU A 140 -1.49 -14.77 2.97
N VAL A 141 -0.16 -14.83 2.81
CA VAL A 141 0.68 -13.66 2.58
C VAL A 141 0.38 -13.04 1.21
N SER A 142 0.40 -13.86 0.15
CA SER A 142 0.07 -13.41 -1.22
C SER A 142 -1.31 -12.76 -1.28
N PHE A 143 -2.30 -13.33 -0.61
CA PHE A 143 -3.66 -12.80 -0.55
C PHE A 143 -3.70 -11.43 0.14
N LEU A 144 -3.01 -11.25 1.27
CA LEU A 144 -2.96 -9.96 1.96
C LEU A 144 -2.24 -8.92 1.10
N LEU A 145 -1.09 -9.26 0.48
CA LEU A 145 -0.35 -8.34 -0.40
C LEU A 145 -1.23 -7.91 -1.59
N ALA A 146 -1.94 -8.83 -2.24
CA ALA A 146 -2.83 -8.51 -3.35
C ALA A 146 -3.97 -7.55 -2.93
N ARG A 147 -4.55 -7.74 -1.74
CA ARG A 147 -5.59 -6.85 -1.21
C ARG A 147 -5.04 -5.45 -0.92
N VAL A 148 -3.86 -5.37 -0.31
CA VAL A 148 -3.22 -4.08 -0.01
C VAL A 148 -2.79 -3.38 -1.30
N ALA A 149 -2.23 -4.11 -2.28
CA ALA A 149 -1.92 -3.57 -3.60
C ALA A 149 -3.16 -2.96 -4.27
N THR A 150 -4.28 -3.69 -4.29
CA THR A 150 -5.54 -3.22 -4.85
C THR A 150 -6.04 -1.96 -4.14
N GLN A 151 -5.96 -1.91 -2.81
CA GLN A 151 -6.37 -0.74 -2.04
C GLN A 151 -5.57 0.49 -2.47
N HIS A 152 -4.23 0.40 -2.53
CA HIS A 152 -3.37 1.51 -2.95
C HIS A 152 -3.62 1.91 -4.41
N GLY A 153 -3.86 0.94 -5.30
CA GLY A 153 -4.23 1.21 -6.69
C GLY A 153 -5.53 2.03 -6.81
N VAL A 154 -6.55 1.68 -6.03
CA VAL A 154 -7.81 2.45 -5.96
C VAL A 154 -7.58 3.84 -5.39
N GLN A 155 -6.75 3.98 -4.36
CA GLN A 155 -6.42 5.26 -3.74
C GLN A 155 -5.65 6.16 -4.71
N ALA A 156 -4.66 5.61 -5.43
CA ALA A 156 -3.94 6.32 -6.49
C ALA A 156 -4.88 6.78 -7.61
N THR A 157 -5.77 5.90 -8.08
CA THR A 157 -6.76 6.24 -9.11
C THR A 157 -7.71 7.35 -8.66
N TYR A 158 -8.18 7.30 -7.41
CA TYR A 158 -9.00 8.37 -6.83
C TYR A 158 -8.26 9.70 -6.84
N ILE A 159 -6.99 9.75 -6.43
CA ILE A 159 -6.21 10.98 -6.43
C ILE A 159 -5.99 11.46 -7.87
N ALA A 160 -5.55 10.58 -8.78
CA ALA A 160 -5.32 10.91 -10.18
C ALA A 160 -6.57 11.48 -10.86
N SER A 161 -7.75 10.90 -10.63
CA SER A 161 -9.02 11.38 -11.20
C SER A 161 -9.41 12.80 -10.77
N ASN A 162 -8.82 13.31 -9.70
CA ASN A 162 -9.06 14.67 -9.21
C ASN A 162 -7.92 15.65 -9.57
N THR A 163 -6.79 15.15 -10.06
CA THR A 163 -5.60 15.95 -10.37
C THR A 163 -5.21 15.93 -11.85
N GLU A 164 -5.53 14.86 -12.57
CA GLU A 164 -5.16 14.65 -13.97
C GLU A 164 -6.40 14.66 -14.87
N SER A 165 -6.25 15.21 -16.07
CA SER A 165 -7.33 15.20 -17.08
C SER A 165 -7.50 13.83 -17.73
N THR A 166 -6.46 13.00 -17.72
CA THR A 166 -6.47 11.64 -18.31
C THR A 166 -5.74 10.69 -17.40
N VAL A 167 -6.49 9.80 -16.76
CA VAL A 167 -5.96 8.79 -15.81
C VAL A 167 -5.46 7.54 -16.55
N PHE A 168 -6.23 7.07 -17.53
CA PHE A 168 -5.88 5.87 -18.29
C PHE A 168 -5.20 6.26 -19.60
N LYS A 169 -3.90 5.99 -19.69
CA LYS A 169 -3.08 6.33 -20.87
C LYS A 169 -3.13 5.20 -21.90
N SER A 170 -3.34 5.54 -23.16
CA SER A 170 -3.48 4.57 -24.25
C SER A 170 -2.21 3.76 -24.56
N ASN A 171 -1.05 4.24 -24.11
CA ASN A 171 0.26 3.62 -24.33
C ASN A 171 0.76 2.78 -23.14
N SER A 172 -0.07 2.55 -22.14
CA SER A 172 0.28 1.73 -20.97
C SER A 172 -0.55 0.46 -20.96
N THR A 173 0.11 -0.69 -20.80
CA THR A 173 -0.55 -1.98 -20.67
C THR A 173 -1.22 -2.14 -19.30
N PHE A 174 -0.61 -1.57 -18.26
CA PHE A 174 -1.09 -1.63 -16.89
C PHE A 174 -1.25 -0.23 -16.32
N ALA A 175 -2.30 -0.02 -15.54
CA ALA A 175 -2.52 1.23 -14.83
C ALA A 175 -1.47 1.47 -13.74
N ILE A 176 -0.95 0.41 -13.14
CA ILE A 176 0.12 0.42 -12.12
C ILE A 176 1.17 -0.61 -12.51
N GLU A 177 2.42 -0.18 -12.55
CA GLU A 177 3.56 -1.04 -12.81
C GLU A 177 3.92 -1.82 -11.55
N ALA A 178 4.45 -3.05 -11.72
CA ALA A 178 5.05 -3.82 -10.63
C ALA A 178 6.50 -3.38 -10.43
N TYR A 179 6.94 -3.23 -9.19
CA TYR A 179 8.33 -2.88 -8.84
C TYR A 179 8.94 -3.98 -7.99
N THR A 180 10.17 -4.38 -8.32
CA THR A 180 10.92 -5.29 -7.47
C THR A 180 11.33 -4.61 -6.16
N PRO A 181 11.60 -5.37 -5.08
CA PRO A 181 12.08 -4.79 -3.83
C PRO A 181 13.35 -3.94 -3.99
N GLU A 182 14.26 -4.34 -4.89
CA GLU A 182 15.50 -3.62 -5.19
C GLU A 182 15.22 -2.27 -5.85
N GLU A 183 14.26 -2.23 -6.79
CA GLU A 183 13.83 -0.97 -7.42
C GLU A 183 13.23 -0.03 -6.37
N VAL A 184 12.38 -0.57 -5.48
CA VAL A 184 11.77 0.22 -4.38
C VAL A 184 12.84 0.79 -3.45
N LEU A 185 13.89 0.03 -3.14
CA LEU A 185 14.99 0.49 -2.29
C LEU A 185 15.97 1.42 -3.01
N SER A 186 15.88 1.55 -4.33
CA SER A 186 16.76 2.45 -5.07
C SER A 186 16.51 3.91 -4.72
N SER A 187 17.59 4.71 -4.72
CA SER A 187 17.51 6.15 -4.47
C SER A 187 16.96 6.89 -5.70
N GLY A 188 16.25 7.98 -5.45
CA GLY A 188 15.69 8.82 -6.49
C GLY A 188 14.28 9.29 -6.15
N LYS A 189 13.68 10.06 -7.08
CA LYS A 189 12.32 10.63 -6.93
C LYS A 189 11.33 10.09 -7.98
N GLY A 190 11.75 9.11 -8.78
CA GLY A 190 10.89 8.51 -9.80
C GLY A 190 9.88 7.53 -9.24
N PRO A 191 8.90 7.10 -10.05
CA PRO A 191 8.02 6.01 -9.69
C PRO A 191 8.80 4.75 -9.28
N GLY A 192 8.29 4.00 -8.33
CA GLY A 192 8.91 2.78 -7.84
C GLY A 192 10.09 2.98 -6.88
N LYS A 193 10.47 4.21 -6.52
CA LYS A 193 11.66 4.50 -5.71
C LYS A 193 11.32 5.14 -4.37
N LEU A 194 11.66 4.45 -3.28
CA LEU A 194 11.46 4.91 -1.91
C LEU A 194 12.78 4.98 -1.10
N GLY A 195 13.91 4.50 -1.63
CA GLY A 195 15.15 4.34 -0.86
C GLY A 195 15.62 5.62 -0.17
N SER A 196 15.45 6.79 -0.79
CA SER A 196 15.78 8.09 -0.19
C SER A 196 14.96 8.44 1.07
N TYR A 197 13.81 7.80 1.25
CA TYR A 197 12.90 8.05 2.37
C TYR A 197 13.03 7.02 3.50
N LEU A 198 13.55 5.84 3.19
CA LEU A 198 13.55 4.68 4.11
C LEU A 198 14.75 4.64 5.05
N GLY A 199 15.75 5.50 4.87
CA GLY A 199 16.93 5.58 5.75
C GLY A 199 17.79 4.32 5.76
N GLY A 200 17.70 3.46 4.73
CA GLY A 200 18.51 2.23 4.63
C GLY A 200 18.15 1.12 5.63
N CYS A 201 16.98 1.20 6.27
CA CYS A 201 16.58 0.25 7.32
C CYS A 201 15.91 -1.02 6.81
N LEU A 202 15.53 -1.08 5.53
CA LEU A 202 14.90 -2.24 4.91
C LEU A 202 15.88 -2.90 3.95
N SER A 203 15.81 -4.23 3.88
CA SER A 203 16.51 -5.05 2.91
C SER A 203 15.51 -5.68 1.96
N ALA A 204 15.89 -5.90 0.70
CA ALA A 204 15.08 -6.67 -0.23
C ALA A 204 14.96 -8.12 0.27
N PRO A 205 13.75 -8.70 0.30
CA PRO A 205 13.60 -10.11 0.62
C PRO A 205 14.27 -10.97 -0.46
N LEU A 206 14.80 -12.10 -0.05
CA LEU A 206 15.38 -13.06 -0.99
C LEU A 206 14.27 -13.72 -1.82
N ALA A 207 14.48 -13.79 -3.14
CA ALA A 207 13.58 -14.54 -4.00
C ALA A 207 13.58 -16.02 -3.55
N PRO A 208 12.41 -16.69 -3.49
CA PRO A 208 12.36 -18.11 -3.20
C PRO A 208 13.20 -18.86 -4.24
N ALA A 209 13.98 -19.86 -3.79
CA ALA A 209 14.73 -20.72 -4.69
C ALA A 209 13.78 -21.24 -5.78
N ALA A 210 14.22 -21.14 -7.04
CA ALA A 210 13.40 -21.55 -8.18
C ALA A 210 12.84 -22.95 -7.94
N ARG A 211 11.52 -23.07 -7.87
CA ARG A 211 10.87 -24.38 -7.80
C ARG A 211 11.10 -25.04 -9.17
N THR A 212 11.87 -26.08 -9.18
CA THR A 212 11.88 -26.99 -10.34
C THR A 212 10.52 -27.67 -10.38
N TRP A 213 9.72 -27.30 -11.37
CA TRP A 213 8.43 -27.93 -11.70
C TRP A 213 8.65 -29.27 -12.39
#